data_8e0755f8d4928d8f13e531af9c341703
#
_entry.id   8e0755f8d4928d8f13e531af9c341703
#
_cell.length_a   1.000
_cell.length_b   1.000
_cell.length_c   1.000
_cell.angle_alpha   90.00
_cell.angle_beta   90.00
_cell.angle_gamma   90.00
#
_symmetry.space_group_name_H-M   'P 1'
#
loop_
_entity.id
_entity.type
_entity.pdbx_description
1 polymer ?
#
loop_
_entity_poly.entity_id
_entity_poly.type
_entity_poly.pdbx_seq_one_letter_code
_entity_poly.pdbx_strand_id
1 'polypeptide(L)'
;MKKLFSIAIIACMALTAYAIPARRGWQTRTQPDGTTIEIQVIGDEYYHYIVNRDGQQVCETDNGMFEVLGNAPTAEVAKARHAQAKARRAPHKIGADPYPAPRGLLILVNFSDVEFKSSNSAAVMDSLITAKDCQVNEGFGSAAQYFADQSNGQYTPQFDVYGPVTLSQKQSYYGKNEGDNDKYATDAVIEACILANEQYADLNFADYDWNDDGFVDFVYVIYAGKGEADGGAKSTIWPHNWSIQSCVSGEWYSIYTKEDTKLDGKYLDNYAMSQELQGYSGARTGIGVFCHEFGHVIGFPDFYDIYYSTNYYSQLTPNEWDIMDGGGYNGNGHCPPNYSVWEKYFMGWITPENLGDEPALLTLYPNGTEQYNTYQINEAGELQTATTEGLNYYIECRKKNGWDSYLPASGMLIWKVDYNLDAWAYNEPNTTENNPRYTLVIPSGTQIGKYGNVKNVWPYNTKNEWEGVAGKPLKDITRDEDNITLTYIEDPNGPLVVTWIVDGEVLETAEYARNGSEDLVLPTAKFTPCDDTEFIGWTAEEEWLDIFNTPEDLFTEPEGKVTQHVTYYAIIR
;
A
#
# COMPACT_ATOMS: atom_id res chain seq x y z
N MET A 1 -53.76 16.83 -13.35
CA MET A 1 -53.14 15.52 -13.57
C MET A 1 -51.71 15.74 -14.05
N LYS A 2 -50.77 15.76 -13.10
CA LYS A 2 -49.33 15.85 -13.37
C LYS A 2 -48.81 14.42 -13.46
N LYS A 3 -48.35 14.00 -14.64
CA LYS A 3 -47.65 12.74 -14.82
C LYS A 3 -46.23 12.93 -14.29
N LEU A 4 -45.92 12.26 -13.17
CA LEU A 4 -44.54 12.01 -12.76
C LEU A 4 -43.96 10.99 -13.74
N PHE A 5 -42.95 11.40 -14.49
CA PHE A 5 -42.03 10.50 -15.16
C PHE A 5 -40.98 10.08 -14.11
N SER A 6 -41.10 8.88 -13.61
CA SER A 6 -39.99 8.21 -12.93
C SER A 6 -38.98 7.78 -14.00
N ILE A 7 -37.86 8.47 -14.07
CA ILE A 7 -36.68 8.00 -14.79
C ILE A 7 -36.04 6.98 -13.86
N ALA A 8 -36.23 5.70 -14.14
CA ALA A 8 -35.42 4.65 -13.59
C ALA A 8 -34.02 4.81 -14.23
N ILE A 9 -33.06 5.35 -13.49
CA ILE A 9 -31.67 5.27 -13.82
C ILE A 9 -31.28 3.81 -13.54
N ILE A 10 -31.21 3.02 -14.59
CA ILE A 10 -30.52 1.73 -14.58
C ILE A 10 -29.04 2.10 -14.49
N ALA A 11 -28.49 2.10 -13.28
CA ALA A 11 -27.06 2.11 -13.08
C ALA A 11 -26.54 0.77 -13.61
N CYS A 12 -26.02 0.75 -14.83
CA CYS A 12 -25.13 -0.32 -15.26
C CYS A 12 -23.94 -0.27 -14.32
N MET A 13 -23.84 -1.24 -13.41
CA MET A 13 -22.64 -1.46 -12.60
C MET A 13 -21.60 -2.02 -13.54
N ALA A 14 -20.72 -1.15 -14.02
CA ALA A 14 -19.52 -1.55 -14.72
C ALA A 14 -18.43 -1.78 -13.65
N LEU A 15 -17.97 -3.00 -13.53
CA LEU A 15 -16.85 -3.39 -12.65
C LEU A 15 -15.54 -3.24 -13.42
N THR A 16 -14.50 -2.79 -12.76
CA THR A 16 -13.18 -2.55 -13.36
C THR A 16 -12.13 -3.49 -12.81
N ALA A 17 -11.06 -3.64 -13.54
CA ALA A 17 -9.93 -4.44 -13.17
C ALA A 17 -8.78 -3.58 -12.64
N TYR A 18 -8.06 -4.13 -11.67
CA TYR A 18 -6.87 -3.58 -11.06
C TYR A 18 -5.87 -4.68 -10.83
N ALA A 19 -4.60 -4.33 -10.68
CA ALA A 19 -3.59 -5.29 -10.30
C ALA A 19 -2.40 -4.61 -9.60
N ILE A 20 -1.69 -5.42 -8.83
CA ILE A 20 -0.47 -5.00 -8.18
C ILE A 20 0.58 -4.54 -9.20
N PRO A 21 1.32 -3.44 -8.98
CA PRO A 21 2.37 -3.00 -9.88
C PRO A 21 3.49 -4.04 -9.96
N ALA A 22 4.27 -4.00 -11.04
CA ALA A 22 5.46 -4.82 -11.16
C ALA A 22 6.34 -4.68 -9.91
N ARG A 23 6.87 -5.80 -9.41
CA ARG A 23 7.78 -5.79 -8.26
C ARG A 23 9.00 -4.91 -8.56
N ARG A 24 9.18 -3.87 -7.78
CA ARG A 24 10.29 -2.92 -7.93
C ARG A 24 11.64 -3.56 -7.65
N GLY A 25 12.64 -3.15 -8.37
CA GLY A 25 14.03 -3.54 -8.16
C GLY A 25 14.61 -4.44 -9.24
N TRP A 26 15.92 -4.53 -9.22
CA TRP A 26 16.68 -5.37 -10.14
C TRP A 26 16.70 -6.81 -9.65
N GLN A 27 16.48 -7.73 -10.58
CA GLN A 27 16.46 -9.16 -10.34
C GLN A 27 17.57 -9.81 -11.19
N THR A 28 18.37 -10.67 -10.57
CA THR A 28 19.34 -11.49 -11.29
C THR A 28 18.67 -12.76 -11.77
N ARG A 29 18.72 -13.02 -13.06
CA ARG A 29 18.19 -14.23 -13.70
C ARG A 29 19.35 -15.10 -14.19
N THR A 30 19.29 -16.39 -13.89
CA THR A 30 20.21 -17.38 -14.47
C THR A 30 19.54 -17.97 -15.69
N GLN A 31 20.18 -17.83 -16.83
CA GLN A 31 19.68 -18.35 -18.12
C GLN A 31 20.04 -19.84 -18.28
N PRO A 32 19.39 -20.60 -19.17
CA PRO A 32 19.63 -22.03 -19.36
C PRO A 32 21.07 -22.39 -19.74
N ASP A 33 21.82 -21.47 -20.34
CA ASP A 33 23.23 -21.65 -20.68
C ASP A 33 24.17 -21.40 -19.50
N GLY A 34 23.64 -21.05 -18.30
CA GLY A 34 24.39 -20.75 -17.08
C GLY A 34 24.84 -19.30 -16.96
N THR A 35 24.62 -18.45 -17.95
CA THR A 35 24.88 -17.02 -17.85
C THR A 35 23.83 -16.32 -17.00
N THR A 36 24.13 -15.12 -16.51
CA THR A 36 23.19 -14.31 -15.72
C THR A 36 22.89 -13.00 -16.43
N ILE A 37 21.67 -12.54 -16.31
CA ILE A 37 21.22 -11.22 -16.72
C ILE A 37 20.53 -10.52 -15.54
N GLU A 38 20.76 -9.23 -15.39
CA GLU A 38 19.98 -8.41 -14.45
C GLU A 38 18.85 -7.73 -15.21
N ILE A 39 17.64 -7.96 -14.77
CA ILE A 39 16.42 -7.41 -15.35
C ILE A 39 15.60 -6.64 -14.33
N GLN A 40 14.76 -5.75 -14.80
CA GLN A 40 13.71 -5.11 -14.03
C GLN A 40 12.42 -5.16 -14.83
N VAL A 41 11.33 -5.62 -14.22
CA VAL A 41 9.97 -5.52 -14.76
C VAL A 41 9.44 -4.13 -14.42
N ILE A 42 8.82 -3.46 -15.37
CA ILE A 42 8.23 -2.11 -15.23
C ILE A 42 6.81 -2.17 -15.78
N GLY A 43 5.87 -1.64 -15.02
CA GLY A 43 4.48 -1.54 -15.47
C GLY A 43 3.49 -2.26 -14.55
N ASP A 44 2.32 -2.50 -15.08
CA ASP A 44 1.18 -3.15 -14.46
C ASP A 44 0.45 -4.04 -15.48
N GLU A 45 -0.73 -4.52 -15.15
CA GLU A 45 -1.57 -5.36 -16.01
C GLU A 45 -2.04 -4.66 -17.28
N TYR A 46 -2.03 -3.34 -17.32
CA TYR A 46 -2.42 -2.60 -18.54
C TYR A 46 -1.29 -2.52 -19.55
N TYR A 47 -0.08 -2.27 -19.05
CA TYR A 47 1.10 -2.21 -19.90
C TYR A 47 2.37 -2.42 -19.07
N HIS A 48 3.16 -3.42 -19.44
CA HIS A 48 4.44 -3.72 -18.80
C HIS A 48 5.51 -4.09 -19.82
N TYR A 49 6.76 -4.01 -19.39
CA TYR A 49 7.93 -4.40 -20.17
C TYR A 49 9.12 -4.69 -19.25
N ILE A 50 10.09 -5.41 -19.79
CA ILE A 50 11.30 -5.79 -19.05
C ILE A 50 12.48 -5.01 -19.62
N VAL A 51 13.36 -4.50 -18.74
CA VAL A 51 14.60 -3.82 -19.14
C VAL A 51 15.81 -4.50 -18.50
N ASN A 52 16.95 -4.43 -19.22
CA ASN A 52 18.27 -4.78 -18.67
C ASN A 52 18.98 -3.55 -18.09
N ARG A 53 20.19 -3.75 -17.51
CA ARG A 53 21.00 -2.67 -16.91
C ARG A 53 21.43 -1.58 -17.92
N ASP A 54 21.46 -1.90 -19.19
CA ASP A 54 21.82 -0.96 -20.26
C ASP A 54 20.62 -0.11 -20.70
N GLY A 55 19.44 -0.29 -20.07
CA GLY A 55 18.20 0.42 -20.42
C GLY A 55 17.56 -0.09 -21.72
N GLN A 56 17.92 -1.28 -22.15
CA GLN A 56 17.33 -1.90 -23.33
C GLN A 56 16.12 -2.75 -22.93
N GLN A 57 15.08 -2.71 -23.73
CA GLN A 57 13.97 -3.63 -23.60
C GLN A 57 14.42 -5.04 -23.96
N VAL A 58 14.10 -6.01 -23.10
CA VAL A 58 14.39 -7.43 -23.30
C VAL A 58 13.11 -8.25 -23.18
N CYS A 59 13.10 -9.43 -23.76
CA CYS A 59 12.04 -10.42 -23.55
C CYS A 59 12.64 -11.78 -23.25
N GLU A 60 11.97 -12.56 -22.42
CA GLU A 60 12.27 -13.98 -22.24
C GLU A 60 11.68 -14.76 -23.41
N THR A 61 12.48 -15.59 -24.02
CA THR A 61 12.09 -16.46 -25.14
C THR A 61 11.61 -17.83 -24.62
N ASP A 62 10.94 -18.60 -25.45
CA ASP A 62 10.38 -19.92 -25.07
C ASP A 62 11.42 -20.90 -24.50
N ASN A 63 12.69 -20.69 -24.81
CA ASN A 63 13.79 -21.49 -24.28
C ASN A 63 14.42 -20.91 -22.99
N GLY A 64 13.83 -19.85 -22.41
CA GLY A 64 14.26 -19.22 -21.17
C GLY A 64 15.48 -18.28 -21.29
N MET A 65 15.94 -17.99 -22.51
CA MET A 65 16.95 -16.98 -22.77
C MET A 65 16.32 -15.59 -22.87
N PHE A 66 17.08 -14.55 -22.50
CA PHE A 66 16.65 -13.17 -22.70
C PHE A 66 17.27 -12.59 -23.97
N GLU A 67 16.44 -12.04 -24.85
CA GLU A 67 16.85 -11.37 -26.08
C GLU A 67 16.55 -9.87 -26.01
N VAL A 68 17.46 -9.06 -26.57
CA VAL A 68 17.29 -7.61 -26.66
C VAL A 68 16.36 -7.28 -27.81
N LEU A 69 15.27 -6.57 -27.51
CA LEU A 69 14.30 -6.08 -28.50
C LEU A 69 14.65 -4.70 -29.06
N GLY A 70 15.41 -3.89 -28.30
CA GLY A 70 15.76 -2.53 -28.65
C GLY A 70 15.86 -1.63 -27.42
N ASN A 71 15.72 -0.33 -27.61
CA ASN A 71 15.64 0.60 -26.48
C ASN A 71 14.31 0.45 -25.74
N ALA A 72 14.31 0.69 -24.44
CA ALA A 72 13.09 0.78 -23.65
C ALA A 72 12.11 1.81 -24.26
N PRO A 73 10.80 1.62 -24.13
CA PRO A 73 9.80 2.60 -24.55
C PRO A 73 10.06 3.96 -23.92
N THR A 74 9.78 5.05 -24.64
CA THR A 74 9.75 6.38 -24.01
C THR A 74 8.52 6.51 -23.12
N ALA A 75 8.55 7.48 -22.19
CA ALA A 75 7.42 7.76 -21.30
C ALA A 75 6.11 7.97 -22.07
N GLU A 76 6.15 8.73 -23.16
CA GLU A 76 4.96 9.01 -23.97
C GLU A 76 4.42 7.72 -24.62
N VAL A 77 5.30 6.84 -25.09
CA VAL A 77 4.89 5.56 -25.70
C VAL A 77 4.29 4.65 -24.64
N ALA A 78 4.92 4.52 -23.49
CA ALA A 78 4.42 3.72 -22.37
C ALA A 78 3.04 4.22 -21.92
N LYS A 79 2.90 5.53 -21.66
CA LYS A 79 1.64 6.17 -21.29
C LYS A 79 0.54 5.96 -22.33
N ALA A 80 0.86 6.11 -23.62
CA ALA A 80 -0.12 5.93 -24.69
C ALA A 80 -0.62 4.48 -24.78
N ARG A 81 0.28 3.49 -24.64
CA ARG A 81 -0.11 2.07 -24.64
C ARG A 81 -0.95 1.70 -23.43
N HIS A 82 -0.53 2.15 -22.25
CA HIS A 82 -1.29 1.96 -21.03
C HIS A 82 -2.70 2.57 -21.14
N ALA A 83 -2.81 3.84 -21.58
CA ALA A 83 -4.09 4.49 -21.76
C ALA A 83 -4.99 3.77 -22.79
N GLN A 84 -4.40 3.22 -23.86
CA GLN A 84 -5.12 2.42 -24.85
C GLN A 84 -5.67 1.11 -24.26
N ALA A 85 -4.89 0.42 -23.43
CA ALA A 85 -5.33 -0.79 -22.75
C ALA A 85 -6.43 -0.47 -21.73
N LYS A 86 -6.21 0.57 -20.92
CA LYS A 86 -7.15 1.04 -19.89
C LYS A 86 -8.49 1.53 -20.48
N ALA A 87 -8.48 2.20 -21.63
CA ALA A 87 -9.72 2.68 -22.27
C ALA A 87 -10.71 1.56 -22.65
N ARG A 88 -10.30 0.29 -22.57
CA ARG A 88 -11.16 -0.87 -22.77
C ARG A 88 -11.90 -1.29 -21.49
N ARG A 89 -11.68 -0.60 -20.39
CA ARG A 89 -12.21 -0.93 -19.07
C ARG A 89 -13.22 0.13 -18.59
N ALA A 90 -14.25 -0.33 -17.90
CA ALA A 90 -15.24 0.55 -17.29
C ALA A 90 -14.73 1.19 -15.97
N PRO A 91 -15.31 2.32 -15.50
CA PRO A 91 -14.99 2.92 -14.21
C PRO A 91 -15.30 1.99 -13.03
N HIS A 92 -14.51 2.10 -11.96
CA HIS A 92 -14.68 1.33 -10.73
C HIS A 92 -15.84 1.83 -9.87
N LYS A 93 -16.44 0.91 -9.08
CA LYS A 93 -17.35 1.27 -8.01
C LYS A 93 -16.54 1.84 -6.84
N ILE A 94 -16.72 3.13 -6.58
CA ILE A 94 -16.13 3.78 -5.41
C ILE A 94 -17.11 3.76 -4.26
N GLY A 95 -16.60 3.48 -3.10
CA GLY A 95 -17.32 3.50 -1.83
C GLY A 95 -16.97 2.29 -0.99
N ALA A 96 -16.94 2.52 0.32
CA ALA A 96 -16.68 1.45 1.29
C ALA A 96 -17.68 0.30 1.09
N ASP A 97 -17.18 -0.93 1.17
CA ASP A 97 -18.02 -2.11 1.20
C ASP A 97 -18.96 -2.06 2.43
N PRO A 98 -20.28 -2.07 2.23
CA PRO A 98 -21.23 -1.98 3.33
C PRO A 98 -21.38 -3.28 4.13
N TYR A 99 -20.76 -4.38 3.67
CA TYR A 99 -20.91 -5.70 4.28
C TYR A 99 -19.79 -5.98 5.28
N PRO A 100 -20.06 -6.06 6.60
CA PRO A 100 -19.02 -6.20 7.61
C PRO A 100 -18.34 -7.58 7.64
N ALA A 101 -18.97 -8.59 7.05
CA ALA A 101 -18.45 -9.95 7.01
C ALA A 101 -18.78 -10.62 5.65
N PRO A 102 -18.25 -10.11 4.54
CA PRO A 102 -18.49 -10.70 3.22
C PRO A 102 -17.87 -12.09 3.13
N ARG A 103 -18.49 -12.95 2.32
CA ARG A 103 -18.01 -14.32 2.09
C ARG A 103 -17.37 -14.41 0.71
N GLY A 104 -16.05 -14.55 0.65
CA GLY A 104 -15.27 -14.65 -0.59
C GLY A 104 -15.00 -16.10 -0.98
N LEU A 105 -15.18 -16.42 -2.26
CA LEU A 105 -14.82 -17.74 -2.82
C LEU A 105 -13.38 -17.71 -3.33
N LEU A 106 -12.55 -18.65 -2.86
CA LEU A 106 -11.18 -18.83 -3.32
C LEU A 106 -11.00 -20.22 -3.92
N ILE A 107 -10.50 -20.30 -5.16
CA ILE A 107 -10.27 -21.55 -5.88
C ILE A 107 -8.78 -21.71 -6.17
N LEU A 108 -8.21 -22.82 -5.74
CA LEU A 108 -6.85 -23.23 -6.09
C LEU A 108 -6.87 -23.93 -7.46
N VAL A 109 -5.92 -23.58 -8.31
CA VAL A 109 -5.92 -24.02 -9.71
C VAL A 109 -4.57 -24.63 -10.11
N ASN A 110 -4.60 -25.86 -10.59
CA ASN A 110 -3.53 -26.48 -11.36
C ASN A 110 -3.78 -26.27 -12.86
N PHE A 111 -2.70 -26.17 -13.63
CA PHE A 111 -2.77 -26.29 -15.09
C PHE A 111 -2.46 -27.71 -15.52
N SER A 112 -2.69 -28.04 -16.81
CA SER A 112 -2.39 -29.37 -17.32
C SER A 112 -0.89 -29.74 -17.31
N ASP A 113 -0.01 -28.76 -17.12
CA ASP A 113 1.45 -28.89 -17.12
C ASP A 113 2.14 -28.29 -15.88
N VAL A 114 1.41 -27.61 -14.99
CA VAL A 114 1.94 -27.01 -13.75
C VAL A 114 0.99 -27.31 -12.61
N GLU A 115 1.53 -27.90 -11.55
CA GLU A 115 0.79 -28.23 -10.33
C GLU A 115 1.39 -27.47 -9.14
N PHE A 116 0.57 -27.25 -8.10
CA PHE A 116 1.06 -26.71 -6.82
C PHE A 116 2.21 -27.57 -6.29
N LYS A 117 3.22 -26.91 -5.71
CA LYS A 117 4.26 -27.63 -4.98
C LYS A 117 3.65 -28.42 -3.81
N SER A 118 4.14 -29.61 -3.54
CA SER A 118 3.66 -30.43 -2.43
C SER A 118 3.77 -29.76 -1.05
N SER A 119 4.69 -28.79 -0.90
CA SER A 119 4.81 -27.94 0.30
C SER A 119 3.69 -26.91 0.43
N ASN A 120 2.95 -26.62 -0.64
CA ASN A 120 1.88 -25.64 -0.72
C ASN A 120 0.53 -26.36 -0.93
N SER A 121 0.24 -27.35 -0.08
CA SER A 121 -1.02 -28.10 -0.13
C SER A 121 -2.23 -27.19 0.06
N ALA A 122 -3.42 -27.64 -0.32
CA ALA A 122 -4.67 -26.91 -0.11
C ALA A 122 -4.82 -26.44 1.36
N ALA A 123 -4.49 -27.31 2.34
CA ALA A 123 -4.56 -26.94 3.75
C ALA A 123 -3.55 -25.84 4.15
N VAL A 124 -2.38 -25.79 3.50
CA VAL A 124 -1.40 -24.69 3.71
C VAL A 124 -1.93 -23.40 3.11
N MET A 125 -2.49 -23.46 1.91
CA MET A 125 -3.05 -22.27 1.24
C MET A 125 -4.30 -21.77 1.97
N ASP A 126 -5.18 -22.67 2.43
CA ASP A 126 -6.31 -22.32 3.27
C ASP A 126 -5.85 -21.62 4.56
N SER A 127 -4.86 -22.18 5.26
CA SER A 127 -4.31 -21.57 6.47
C SER A 127 -3.71 -20.19 6.22
N LEU A 128 -3.06 -19.98 5.08
CA LEU A 128 -2.49 -18.68 4.69
C LEU A 128 -3.57 -17.59 4.56
N ILE A 129 -4.75 -17.98 4.09
CA ILE A 129 -5.85 -17.05 3.84
C ILE A 129 -6.75 -16.89 5.06
N THR A 130 -7.09 -17.98 5.77
CA THR A 130 -8.18 -17.99 6.74
C THR A 130 -7.76 -18.13 8.20
N ALA A 131 -6.57 -18.71 8.48
CA ALA A 131 -6.25 -19.10 9.84
C ALA A 131 -6.07 -17.91 10.77
N LYS A 132 -6.78 -17.94 11.87
CA LYS A 132 -6.46 -17.12 13.04
C LYS A 132 -5.14 -17.62 13.63
N ASP A 133 -4.17 -16.78 13.88
CA ASP A 133 -2.82 -17.17 14.32
C ASP A 133 -2.06 -18.03 13.28
N CYS A 134 -2.04 -17.56 12.04
CA CYS A 134 -1.42 -18.26 10.91
C CYS A 134 0.07 -18.53 11.13
N GLN A 135 0.44 -19.83 11.16
CA GLN A 135 1.83 -20.26 11.37
C GLN A 135 2.56 -20.57 10.05
N VAL A 136 1.85 -20.58 8.92
CA VAL A 136 2.44 -20.89 7.61
C VAL A 136 2.88 -19.66 6.85
N ASN A 137 2.37 -18.45 7.22
CA ASN A 137 2.86 -17.19 6.68
C ASN A 137 4.19 -16.83 7.35
N GLU A 138 5.18 -16.42 6.57
CA GLU A 138 6.49 -15.96 7.07
C GLU A 138 6.44 -14.52 7.63
N GLY A 139 5.27 -13.86 7.54
CA GLY A 139 4.98 -12.54 8.08
C GLY A 139 4.26 -12.58 9.43
N PHE A 140 3.23 -11.77 9.57
CA PHE A 140 2.56 -11.54 10.86
C PHE A 140 1.30 -12.40 11.05
N GLY A 141 0.44 -12.58 10.02
CA GLY A 141 -0.83 -13.29 10.14
C GLY A 141 -1.38 -13.80 8.80
N SER A 142 -2.64 -14.21 8.77
CA SER A 142 -3.36 -14.57 7.56
C SER A 142 -4.01 -13.35 6.89
N ALA A 143 -4.54 -13.54 5.66
CA ALA A 143 -5.28 -12.48 4.99
C ALA A 143 -6.56 -12.07 5.75
N ALA A 144 -7.35 -13.03 6.24
CA ALA A 144 -8.54 -12.73 7.04
C ALA A 144 -8.18 -11.98 8.33
N GLN A 145 -7.09 -12.37 9.00
CA GLN A 145 -6.59 -11.66 10.17
C GLN A 145 -6.17 -10.23 9.82
N TYR A 146 -5.51 -10.03 8.66
CA TYR A 146 -5.13 -8.69 8.21
C TYR A 146 -6.34 -7.73 8.22
N PHE A 147 -7.43 -8.07 7.54
CA PHE A 147 -8.62 -7.22 7.48
C PHE A 147 -9.30 -7.03 8.84
N ALA A 148 -9.36 -8.07 9.66
CA ALA A 148 -9.89 -7.98 11.02
C ALA A 148 -9.07 -7.00 11.88
N ASP A 149 -7.74 -7.07 11.81
CA ASP A 149 -6.83 -6.19 12.56
C ASP A 149 -6.92 -4.75 12.05
N GLN A 150 -6.99 -4.54 10.71
CA GLN A 150 -7.10 -3.20 10.14
C GLN A 150 -8.36 -2.46 10.60
N SER A 151 -9.44 -3.18 10.81
CA SER A 151 -10.75 -2.66 11.17
C SER A 151 -11.07 -2.73 12.65
N ASN A 152 -10.15 -3.16 13.51
CA ASN A 152 -10.43 -3.47 14.92
C ASN A 152 -11.61 -4.44 15.06
N GLY A 153 -11.72 -5.43 14.16
CA GLY A 153 -12.77 -6.44 14.16
C GLY A 153 -14.12 -5.99 13.61
N GLN A 154 -14.24 -4.77 13.07
CA GLN A 154 -15.49 -4.28 12.46
C GLN A 154 -15.74 -4.87 11.06
N TYR A 155 -14.67 -5.30 10.38
CA TYR A 155 -14.71 -5.94 9.06
C TYR A 155 -13.97 -7.28 9.12
N THR A 156 -14.72 -8.37 8.98
CA THR A 156 -14.22 -9.73 9.18
C THR A 156 -14.60 -10.62 8.00
N PRO A 157 -13.97 -10.44 6.83
CA PRO A 157 -14.28 -11.24 5.66
C PRO A 157 -14.00 -12.72 5.92
N GLN A 158 -14.87 -13.58 5.40
CA GLN A 158 -14.74 -15.02 5.46
C GLN A 158 -14.38 -15.54 4.06
N PHE A 159 -13.41 -16.42 3.99
CA PHE A 159 -12.98 -17.01 2.72
C PHE A 159 -13.16 -18.53 2.76
N ASP A 160 -13.82 -19.07 1.75
CA ASP A 160 -13.94 -20.50 1.55
C ASP A 160 -12.95 -20.94 0.47
N VAL A 161 -12.07 -21.86 0.79
CA VAL A 161 -10.99 -22.32 -0.08
C VAL A 161 -11.27 -23.70 -0.63
N TYR A 162 -11.43 -23.78 -1.96
CA TYR A 162 -11.65 -25.03 -2.69
C TYR A 162 -10.48 -25.34 -3.62
N GLY A 163 -10.35 -26.57 -4.01
CA GLY A 163 -9.33 -27.00 -4.98
C GLY A 163 -8.19 -27.82 -4.36
N PRO A 164 -7.09 -28.07 -5.12
CA PRO A 164 -6.92 -27.62 -6.50
C PRO A 164 -7.84 -28.33 -7.50
N VAL A 165 -8.44 -27.55 -8.40
CA VAL A 165 -9.00 -28.07 -9.65
C VAL A 165 -7.95 -28.01 -10.74
N THR A 166 -8.02 -28.88 -11.76
CA THR A 166 -7.02 -28.90 -12.83
C THR A 166 -7.65 -28.47 -14.16
N LEU A 167 -7.16 -27.32 -14.66
CA LEU A 167 -7.62 -26.76 -15.93
C LEU A 167 -7.19 -27.62 -17.12
N SER A 168 -7.96 -27.52 -18.21
CA SER A 168 -7.77 -28.34 -19.41
C SER A 168 -6.52 -27.99 -20.22
N GLN A 169 -6.04 -26.73 -20.14
CA GLN A 169 -4.92 -26.22 -20.90
C GLN A 169 -3.67 -25.98 -20.03
N LYS A 170 -2.55 -25.73 -20.70
CA LYS A 170 -1.28 -25.36 -20.08
C LYS A 170 -1.33 -23.94 -19.52
N GLN A 171 -0.47 -23.62 -18.55
CA GLN A 171 -0.32 -22.26 -18.04
C GLN A 171 -0.08 -21.26 -19.16
N SER A 172 0.79 -21.59 -20.12
CA SER A 172 1.13 -20.73 -21.27
C SER A 172 -0.03 -20.49 -22.25
N TYR A 173 -1.12 -21.23 -22.18
CA TYR A 173 -2.34 -20.94 -22.95
C TYR A 173 -3.11 -19.80 -22.31
N TYR A 174 -3.31 -19.83 -21.00
CA TYR A 174 -4.08 -18.82 -20.26
C TYR A 174 -3.29 -17.52 -20.12
N GLY A 175 -1.96 -17.59 -19.89
CA GLY A 175 -1.04 -16.45 -19.87
C GLY A 175 -0.52 -16.03 -21.26
N LYS A 176 -1.20 -16.46 -22.34
CA LYS A 176 -0.84 -16.01 -23.69
C LYS A 176 -1.23 -14.56 -23.90
N ASN A 177 -0.24 -13.71 -24.18
CA ASN A 177 -0.50 -12.31 -24.42
C ASN A 177 -1.12 -12.03 -25.81
N GLU A 178 -2.08 -11.12 -25.82
CA GLU A 178 -2.56 -10.42 -27.00
C GLU A 178 -2.17 -8.95 -26.87
N GLY A 179 -1.14 -8.54 -27.60
CA GLY A 179 -0.44 -7.30 -27.29
C GLY A 179 0.37 -7.45 -26.01
N ASP A 180 0.02 -6.69 -24.98
CA ASP A 180 0.72 -6.63 -23.70
C ASP A 180 -0.15 -7.20 -22.53
N ASN A 181 -1.32 -7.81 -22.82
CA ASN A 181 -2.24 -8.32 -21.80
C ASN A 181 -2.52 -9.81 -22.00
N ASP A 182 -2.77 -10.51 -20.91
CA ASP A 182 -3.18 -11.91 -20.90
C ASP A 182 -4.50 -12.10 -21.65
N LYS A 183 -4.49 -12.98 -22.65
CA LYS A 183 -5.65 -13.16 -23.53
C LYS A 183 -6.77 -13.99 -22.90
N TYR A 184 -6.42 -15.04 -22.19
CA TYR A 184 -7.34 -16.05 -21.69
C TYR A 184 -7.30 -16.23 -20.17
N ALA A 185 -6.80 -15.24 -19.42
CA ALA A 185 -6.75 -15.31 -17.96
C ALA A 185 -8.17 -15.42 -17.36
N THR A 186 -9.14 -14.67 -17.89
CA THR A 186 -10.56 -14.76 -17.49
C THR A 186 -11.14 -16.16 -17.76
N ASP A 187 -10.75 -16.80 -18.87
CA ASP A 187 -11.20 -18.16 -19.18
C ASP A 187 -10.71 -19.18 -18.15
N ALA A 188 -9.49 -18.98 -17.60
CA ALA A 188 -8.99 -19.82 -16.52
C ALA A 188 -9.88 -19.72 -15.26
N VAL A 189 -10.36 -18.51 -14.93
CA VAL A 189 -11.26 -18.30 -13.80
C VAL A 189 -12.62 -18.94 -14.03
N ILE A 190 -13.21 -18.75 -15.21
CA ILE A 190 -14.51 -19.35 -15.57
C ILE A 190 -14.42 -20.87 -15.49
N GLU A 191 -13.40 -21.48 -16.12
CA GLU A 191 -13.18 -22.92 -16.10
C GLU A 191 -12.98 -23.43 -14.66
N ALA A 192 -12.21 -22.72 -13.86
CA ALA A 192 -12.00 -23.08 -12.45
C ALA A 192 -13.32 -23.11 -11.66
N CYS A 193 -14.19 -22.12 -11.85
CA CYS A 193 -15.50 -22.08 -11.21
C CYS A 193 -16.40 -23.21 -11.66
N ILE A 194 -16.45 -23.53 -12.94
CA ILE A 194 -17.23 -24.65 -13.48
C ILE A 194 -16.74 -25.99 -12.87
N LEU A 195 -15.43 -26.22 -12.90
CA LEU A 195 -14.83 -27.44 -12.34
C LEU A 195 -15.04 -27.56 -10.83
N ALA A 196 -14.93 -26.45 -10.10
CA ALA A 196 -15.18 -26.45 -8.66
C ALA A 196 -16.65 -26.77 -8.35
N ASN A 197 -17.59 -26.18 -9.08
CA ASN A 197 -19.01 -26.47 -8.95
C ASN A 197 -19.36 -27.95 -9.22
N GLU A 198 -18.69 -28.56 -10.18
CA GLU A 198 -18.85 -29.99 -10.49
C GLU A 198 -18.22 -30.91 -9.43
N GLN A 199 -17.08 -30.50 -8.84
CA GLN A 199 -16.29 -31.33 -7.94
C GLN A 199 -16.75 -31.28 -6.49
N TYR A 200 -17.25 -30.13 -6.01
CA TYR A 200 -17.58 -29.87 -4.62
C TYR A 200 -19.08 -29.68 -4.42
N ALA A 201 -19.76 -30.71 -3.93
CA ALA A 201 -21.22 -30.71 -3.75
C ALA A 201 -21.72 -29.77 -2.66
N ASP A 202 -20.84 -29.25 -1.81
CA ASP A 202 -21.11 -28.26 -0.76
C ASP A 202 -20.83 -26.83 -1.21
N LEU A 203 -20.24 -26.62 -2.38
CA LEU A 203 -20.09 -25.31 -2.98
C LEU A 203 -21.41 -24.87 -3.59
N ASN A 204 -21.87 -23.66 -3.24
CA ASN A 204 -23.04 -23.03 -3.81
C ASN A 204 -22.72 -21.57 -4.13
N PHE A 205 -22.65 -21.21 -5.40
CA PHE A 205 -22.27 -19.87 -5.85
C PHE A 205 -23.27 -18.78 -5.40
N ALA A 206 -24.51 -19.15 -5.06
CA ALA A 206 -25.48 -18.21 -4.52
C ALA A 206 -25.11 -17.66 -3.13
N ASP A 207 -24.22 -18.33 -2.38
CA ASP A 207 -23.75 -17.88 -1.07
C ASP A 207 -22.77 -16.70 -1.16
N TYR A 208 -22.28 -16.38 -2.36
CA TYR A 208 -21.29 -15.34 -2.63
C TYR A 208 -21.87 -14.13 -3.37
N ASP A 209 -23.18 -14.04 -3.48
CA ASP A 209 -23.92 -12.85 -3.92
C ASP A 209 -24.40 -12.11 -2.67
N TRP A 210 -23.60 -11.14 -2.21
CA TRP A 210 -23.80 -10.47 -0.92
C TRP A 210 -24.97 -9.48 -0.95
N ASN A 211 -25.24 -8.91 -2.12
CA ASN A 211 -26.18 -7.82 -2.30
C ASN A 211 -27.50 -8.27 -2.97
N ASP A 212 -27.61 -9.56 -3.31
CA ASP A 212 -28.74 -10.22 -3.99
C ASP A 212 -29.09 -9.55 -5.35
N ASP A 213 -28.05 -9.10 -6.09
CA ASP A 213 -28.22 -8.49 -7.42
C ASP A 213 -28.16 -9.53 -8.56
N GLY A 214 -27.87 -10.77 -8.24
CA GLY A 214 -27.80 -11.89 -9.18
C GLY A 214 -26.41 -12.16 -9.71
N PHE A 215 -25.38 -11.49 -9.19
CA PHE A 215 -23.99 -11.71 -9.51
C PHE A 215 -23.21 -12.18 -8.28
N VAL A 216 -22.22 -13.01 -8.49
CA VAL A 216 -21.22 -13.36 -7.47
C VAL A 216 -20.32 -12.15 -7.29
N ASP A 217 -20.26 -11.61 -6.07
CA ASP A 217 -19.55 -10.37 -5.78
C ASP A 217 -18.03 -10.53 -5.88
N PHE A 218 -17.51 -11.72 -5.57
CA PHE A 218 -16.06 -11.94 -5.63
C PHE A 218 -15.65 -13.41 -5.75
N VAL A 219 -14.77 -13.69 -6.72
CA VAL A 219 -14.04 -14.95 -6.86
C VAL A 219 -12.54 -14.65 -6.89
N TYR A 220 -11.77 -15.37 -6.09
CA TYR A 220 -10.30 -15.31 -6.15
C TYR A 220 -9.72 -16.63 -6.63
N VAL A 221 -8.76 -16.57 -7.56
CA VAL A 221 -8.03 -17.74 -8.04
C VAL A 221 -6.56 -17.64 -7.63
N ILE A 222 -6.05 -18.64 -6.92
CA ILE A 222 -4.62 -18.82 -6.77
C ILE A 222 -4.19 -19.95 -7.72
N TYR A 223 -3.37 -19.59 -8.72
CA TYR A 223 -2.89 -20.55 -9.71
C TYR A 223 -1.50 -21.08 -9.39
N ALA A 224 -1.27 -22.36 -9.71
CA ALA A 224 0.01 -23.04 -9.52
C ALA A 224 1.14 -22.38 -10.33
N GLY A 225 2.34 -22.37 -9.75
CA GLY A 225 3.54 -21.86 -10.39
C GLY A 225 3.75 -20.35 -10.19
N LYS A 226 4.49 -19.74 -11.12
CA LYS A 226 4.98 -18.36 -11.04
C LYS A 226 4.05 -17.38 -11.76
N GLY A 227 4.05 -16.12 -11.31
CA GLY A 227 3.39 -14.99 -11.95
C GLY A 227 4.35 -14.04 -12.65
N GLU A 228 3.85 -13.26 -13.61
CA GLU A 228 4.66 -12.37 -14.45
C GLU A 228 5.11 -11.10 -13.67
N ALA A 229 4.25 -10.51 -12.84
CA ALA A 229 4.46 -9.22 -12.18
C ALA A 229 5.73 -9.15 -11.31
N ASP A 230 6.16 -10.25 -10.73
CA ASP A 230 7.39 -10.34 -9.94
C ASP A 230 8.50 -11.14 -10.64
N GLY A 231 8.39 -11.26 -11.95
CA GLY A 231 9.42 -11.78 -12.82
C GLY A 231 9.26 -13.24 -13.22
N GLY A 232 8.07 -13.79 -13.32
CA GLY A 232 7.78 -15.02 -14.06
C GLY A 232 8.03 -14.84 -15.55
N ALA A 233 7.94 -15.94 -16.31
CA ALA A 233 8.04 -15.89 -17.76
C ALA A 233 6.87 -15.11 -18.37
N LYS A 234 7.07 -14.49 -19.53
CA LYS A 234 6.02 -13.74 -20.26
C LYS A 234 4.77 -14.57 -20.61
N SER A 235 4.87 -15.88 -20.57
CA SER A 235 3.75 -16.82 -20.78
C SER A 235 3.05 -17.24 -19.49
N THR A 236 3.43 -16.68 -18.33
CA THR A 236 2.68 -16.82 -17.10
C THR A 236 1.64 -15.72 -16.98
N ILE A 237 0.70 -15.84 -16.04
CA ILE A 237 -0.37 -14.86 -15.90
C ILE A 237 0.10 -13.71 -15.00
N TRP A 238 -0.27 -12.47 -15.37
CA TRP A 238 -0.12 -11.31 -14.49
C TRP A 238 -1.20 -11.34 -13.41
N PRO A 239 -0.87 -11.21 -12.10
CA PRO A 239 -1.87 -11.03 -11.04
C PRO A 239 -2.72 -9.81 -11.29
N HIS A 240 -4.05 -9.94 -11.19
CA HIS A 240 -4.97 -8.83 -11.45
C HIS A 240 -6.37 -9.10 -10.92
N ASN A 241 -7.15 -8.02 -10.79
CA ASN A 241 -8.59 -8.02 -10.61
C ASN A 241 -9.30 -7.62 -11.91
N TRP A 242 -10.42 -8.26 -12.28
CA TRP A 242 -11.20 -7.92 -13.48
C TRP A 242 -12.66 -8.36 -13.40
N SER A 243 -13.44 -7.96 -14.45
CA SER A 243 -14.82 -8.38 -14.66
C SER A 243 -14.92 -9.48 -15.70
N ILE A 244 -15.56 -10.59 -15.34
CA ILE A 244 -15.89 -11.69 -16.26
C ILE A 244 -16.90 -11.21 -17.30
N GLN A 245 -17.90 -10.41 -16.88
CA GLN A 245 -18.96 -9.94 -17.78
C GLN A 245 -18.43 -9.05 -18.90
N SER A 246 -17.41 -8.20 -18.62
CA SER A 246 -16.71 -7.43 -19.65
C SER A 246 -16.12 -8.32 -20.74
N CYS A 247 -15.48 -9.42 -20.33
CA CYS A 247 -14.85 -10.35 -21.28
C CYS A 247 -15.89 -11.10 -22.12
N VAL A 248 -16.90 -11.70 -21.50
CA VAL A 248 -17.92 -12.49 -22.21
C VAL A 248 -18.88 -11.62 -23.02
N SER A 249 -18.96 -10.31 -22.77
CA SER A 249 -19.71 -9.36 -23.60
C SER A 249 -18.97 -8.93 -24.87
N GLY A 250 -17.68 -9.28 -24.98
CA GLY A 250 -16.85 -9.02 -26.16
C GLY A 250 -15.97 -7.77 -26.05
N GLU A 251 -15.82 -7.19 -24.87
CA GLU A 251 -14.86 -6.10 -24.63
C GLU A 251 -13.43 -6.64 -24.60
N TRP A 252 -13.25 -7.91 -24.20
CA TRP A 252 -12.00 -8.65 -24.27
C TRP A 252 -12.22 -10.06 -24.82
N TYR A 253 -11.19 -10.86 -24.86
CA TYR A 253 -11.27 -12.23 -25.38
C TYR A 253 -11.85 -13.18 -24.34
N SER A 254 -12.81 -14.00 -24.74
CA SER A 254 -13.24 -15.19 -24.01
C SER A 254 -13.80 -16.22 -24.99
N ILE A 255 -13.59 -17.51 -24.71
CA ILE A 255 -14.26 -18.59 -25.42
C ILE A 255 -15.62 -18.91 -24.80
N TYR A 256 -15.92 -18.38 -23.61
CA TYR A 256 -17.18 -18.56 -22.91
C TYR A 256 -18.18 -17.46 -23.24
N THR A 257 -19.46 -17.79 -23.09
CA THR A 257 -20.58 -16.87 -23.22
C THR A 257 -21.08 -16.45 -21.84
N LYS A 258 -21.94 -15.44 -21.76
CA LYS A 258 -22.58 -15.03 -20.51
C LYS A 258 -23.31 -16.20 -19.84
N GLU A 259 -24.01 -17.05 -20.59
CA GLU A 259 -24.75 -18.19 -20.01
C GLU A 259 -23.81 -19.24 -19.41
N ASP A 260 -22.60 -19.40 -19.92
CA ASP A 260 -21.61 -20.31 -19.36
C ASP A 260 -21.09 -19.85 -17.99
N THR A 261 -21.26 -18.57 -17.64
CA THR A 261 -20.87 -18.00 -16.36
C THR A 261 -21.96 -18.10 -15.28
N LYS A 262 -23.10 -18.73 -15.61
CA LYS A 262 -24.21 -18.85 -14.65
C LYS A 262 -24.12 -20.15 -13.87
N LEU A 263 -23.74 -20.04 -12.59
CA LEU A 263 -23.63 -21.17 -11.66
C LEU A 263 -24.62 -20.97 -10.49
N ASP A 264 -25.36 -22.00 -10.12
CA ASP A 264 -26.37 -21.98 -9.05
C ASP A 264 -27.36 -20.80 -9.11
N GLY A 265 -27.67 -20.35 -10.35
CA GLY A 265 -28.60 -19.25 -10.60
C GLY A 265 -27.98 -17.86 -10.57
N LYS A 266 -26.71 -17.71 -10.23
CA LYS A 266 -25.96 -16.44 -10.18
C LYS A 266 -24.94 -16.36 -11.30
N TYR A 267 -24.68 -15.16 -11.82
CA TYR A 267 -23.63 -14.93 -12.82
C TYR A 267 -22.30 -14.62 -12.12
N LEU A 268 -21.20 -15.19 -12.60
CA LEU A 268 -19.86 -14.79 -12.19
C LEU A 268 -19.56 -13.40 -12.74
N ASP A 269 -18.91 -12.54 -11.97
CA ASP A 269 -18.45 -11.25 -12.49
C ASP A 269 -17.10 -10.82 -11.92
N ASN A 270 -17.04 -10.22 -10.74
CA ASN A 270 -15.80 -9.70 -10.19
C ASN A 270 -14.87 -10.84 -9.77
N TYR A 271 -13.65 -10.82 -10.28
CA TYR A 271 -12.63 -11.79 -9.87
C TYR A 271 -11.27 -11.14 -9.68
N ALA A 272 -10.43 -11.78 -8.89
CA ALA A 272 -9.00 -11.52 -8.87
C ALA A 272 -8.22 -12.83 -8.95
N MET A 273 -6.95 -12.73 -9.31
CA MET A 273 -6.08 -13.90 -9.37
C MET A 273 -4.62 -13.59 -9.07
N SER A 274 -3.93 -14.53 -8.45
CA SER A 274 -2.50 -14.44 -8.19
C SER A 274 -1.81 -15.80 -8.25
N GLN A 275 -0.48 -15.76 -8.27
CA GLN A 275 0.38 -16.93 -8.35
C GLN A 275 0.62 -17.59 -6.99
N GLU A 276 0.91 -18.91 -7.02
CA GLU A 276 1.45 -19.65 -5.89
C GLU A 276 2.87 -19.24 -5.53
N LEU A 277 3.72 -18.99 -6.54
CA LEU A 277 5.16 -18.80 -6.38
C LEU A 277 5.61 -17.45 -6.90
N GLN A 278 6.50 -16.81 -6.14
CA GLN A 278 7.22 -15.63 -6.59
C GLN A 278 8.05 -15.93 -7.84
N GLY A 279 7.92 -15.07 -8.84
CA GLY A 279 8.60 -15.26 -10.13
C GLY A 279 10.12 -15.29 -10.00
N TYR A 280 10.69 -14.39 -9.20
CA TYR A 280 12.14 -14.23 -9.06
C TYR A 280 12.78 -15.31 -8.16
N SER A 281 12.17 -15.71 -7.06
CA SER A 281 12.75 -16.62 -6.06
C SER A 281 12.23 -18.05 -6.18
N GLY A 282 11.01 -18.23 -6.71
CA GLY A 282 10.29 -19.52 -6.67
C GLY A 282 9.90 -19.95 -5.26
N ALA A 283 9.96 -19.04 -4.28
CA ALA A 283 9.36 -19.23 -2.96
C ALA A 283 7.83 -19.09 -3.04
N ARG A 284 7.11 -19.56 -2.02
CA ARG A 284 5.66 -19.33 -1.93
C ARG A 284 5.39 -17.82 -1.86
N THR A 285 4.35 -17.36 -2.55
CA THR A 285 3.84 -16.00 -2.41
C THR A 285 3.13 -15.85 -1.06
N GLY A 286 3.31 -14.71 -0.39
CA GLY A 286 2.60 -14.35 0.83
C GLY A 286 1.19 -13.84 0.56
N ILE A 287 0.62 -13.16 1.54
CA ILE A 287 -0.74 -12.62 1.47
C ILE A 287 -0.84 -11.24 0.83
N GLY A 288 0.30 -10.56 0.58
CA GLY A 288 0.30 -9.15 0.19
C GLY A 288 -0.42 -8.87 -1.12
N VAL A 289 -0.20 -9.71 -2.15
CA VAL A 289 -0.92 -9.60 -3.43
C VAL A 289 -2.41 -9.83 -3.22
N PHE A 290 -2.77 -10.89 -2.48
CA PHE A 290 -4.17 -11.17 -2.16
C PHE A 290 -4.85 -9.97 -1.47
N CYS A 291 -4.21 -9.40 -0.45
CA CYS A 291 -4.79 -8.27 0.29
C CYS A 291 -4.86 -6.99 -0.54
N HIS A 292 -3.93 -6.78 -1.48
CA HIS A 292 -3.98 -5.69 -2.45
C HIS A 292 -5.19 -5.85 -3.38
N GLU A 293 -5.31 -7.00 -4.06
CA GLU A 293 -6.41 -7.27 -4.98
C GLU A 293 -7.79 -7.24 -4.30
N PHE A 294 -7.86 -7.75 -3.07
CA PHE A 294 -9.10 -7.64 -2.27
C PHE A 294 -9.36 -6.20 -1.80
N GLY A 295 -8.32 -5.37 -1.65
CA GLY A 295 -8.43 -3.94 -1.43
C GLY A 295 -9.24 -3.24 -2.52
N HIS A 296 -9.07 -3.66 -3.78
CA HIS A 296 -9.88 -3.16 -4.89
C HIS A 296 -11.35 -3.57 -4.78
N VAL A 297 -11.62 -4.80 -4.36
CA VAL A 297 -13.00 -5.29 -4.15
C VAL A 297 -13.74 -4.45 -3.13
N ILE A 298 -13.06 -4.02 -2.07
CA ILE A 298 -13.64 -3.18 -1.01
C ILE A 298 -13.62 -1.68 -1.35
N GLY A 299 -13.09 -1.28 -2.50
CA GLY A 299 -13.30 0.05 -3.08
C GLY A 299 -12.08 0.96 -3.20
N PHE A 300 -10.87 0.49 -2.94
CA PHE A 300 -9.65 1.29 -3.11
C PHE A 300 -9.13 1.27 -4.55
N PRO A 301 -8.67 2.40 -5.10
CA PRO A 301 -7.88 2.44 -6.33
C PRO A 301 -6.42 2.12 -6.05
N ASP A 302 -5.62 2.00 -7.10
CA ASP A 302 -4.16 2.02 -6.99
C ASP A 302 -3.65 3.41 -6.60
N PHE A 303 -2.68 3.45 -5.68
CA PHE A 303 -2.02 4.69 -5.27
C PHE A 303 -0.61 4.84 -5.83
N TYR A 304 -0.16 3.94 -6.70
CA TYR A 304 1.01 4.17 -7.53
C TYR A 304 0.66 4.99 -8.78
N ASP A 305 1.67 5.52 -9.46
CA ASP A 305 1.46 6.15 -10.79
C ASP A 305 1.27 5.07 -11.84
N ILE A 306 0.04 4.84 -12.25
CA ILE A 306 -0.30 3.81 -13.25
C ILE A 306 0.20 4.16 -14.66
N TYR A 307 0.51 5.43 -14.94
CA TYR A 307 1.12 5.85 -16.21
C TYR A 307 2.64 5.88 -16.12
N TYR A 308 3.28 4.78 -15.82
CA TYR A 308 4.72 4.66 -15.69
C TYR A 308 5.48 5.48 -16.74
N SER A 309 6.08 6.56 -16.31
CA SER A 309 7.06 7.24 -17.14
C SER A 309 8.39 6.46 -17.10
N THR A 310 9.24 6.62 -18.13
CA THR A 310 10.62 6.10 -18.10
C THR A 310 11.41 6.66 -16.92
N ASN A 311 10.95 7.75 -16.32
CA ASN A 311 11.33 8.27 -15.03
C ASN A 311 10.36 7.73 -13.96
N TYR A 312 10.34 6.44 -13.74
CA TYR A 312 9.59 5.70 -12.72
C TYR A 312 9.62 6.33 -11.30
N TYR A 313 10.40 7.38 -11.11
CA TYR A 313 10.69 8.06 -9.85
C TYR A 313 10.32 9.53 -9.86
N SER A 314 9.58 10.01 -10.86
CA SER A 314 9.25 11.43 -10.96
C SER A 314 8.13 11.86 -10.02
N GLN A 315 7.33 10.90 -9.51
CA GLN A 315 6.24 11.18 -8.59
C GLN A 315 6.48 10.52 -7.22
N LEU A 316 6.22 11.28 -6.18
CA LEU A 316 6.21 10.78 -4.82
C LEU A 316 4.87 10.08 -4.59
N THR A 317 4.86 8.76 -4.61
CA THR A 317 3.73 7.93 -4.21
C THR A 317 4.02 7.29 -2.84
N PRO A 318 3.03 6.74 -2.13
CA PRO A 318 3.25 6.11 -0.82
C PRO A 318 4.25 4.95 -0.83
N ASN A 319 4.35 4.19 -1.91
CA ASN A 319 5.25 3.05 -2.08
C ASN A 319 5.08 1.98 -0.98
N GLU A 320 6.15 1.62 -0.25
CA GLU A 320 6.11 0.60 0.80
C GLU A 320 5.24 0.96 2.01
N TRP A 321 4.77 2.22 2.10
CA TRP A 321 3.91 2.68 3.19
C TRP A 321 2.44 2.31 3.01
N ASP A 322 2.05 1.87 1.82
CA ASP A 322 0.66 1.65 1.43
C ASP A 322 0.50 0.34 0.64
N ILE A 323 -0.50 -0.45 1.01
CA ILE A 323 -0.75 -1.73 0.35
C ILE A 323 -1.26 -1.56 -1.08
N MET A 324 -1.99 -0.46 -1.37
CA MET A 324 -2.48 -0.15 -2.71
C MET A 324 -1.41 0.50 -3.60
N ASP A 325 -0.15 0.51 -3.13
CA ASP A 325 1.06 0.82 -3.90
C ASP A 325 2.07 -0.35 -3.76
N GLY A 326 3.29 -0.10 -3.39
CA GLY A 326 4.35 -1.11 -3.27
C GLY A 326 4.30 -1.95 -1.99
N GLY A 327 3.43 -1.60 -1.03
CA GLY A 327 3.35 -2.25 0.29
C GLY A 327 2.96 -3.73 0.25
N GLY A 328 2.24 -4.16 -0.79
CA GLY A 328 1.93 -5.58 -1.00
C GLY A 328 3.16 -6.49 -1.10
N TYR A 329 4.34 -5.92 -1.39
CA TYR A 329 5.61 -6.66 -1.45
C TYR A 329 6.43 -6.62 -0.15
N ASN A 330 5.98 -5.93 0.89
CA ASN A 330 6.68 -5.87 2.17
C ASN A 330 6.88 -7.26 2.77
N GLY A 331 8.06 -7.48 3.39
CA GLY A 331 8.41 -8.79 3.91
C GLY A 331 8.36 -9.91 2.86
N ASN A 332 8.75 -9.62 1.62
CA ASN A 332 8.62 -10.51 0.46
C ASN A 332 7.16 -10.94 0.17
N GLY A 333 6.20 -10.04 0.42
CA GLY A 333 4.79 -10.29 0.21
C GLY A 333 4.07 -10.96 1.40
N HIS A 334 4.78 -11.21 2.51
CA HIS A 334 4.21 -11.90 3.66
C HIS A 334 3.64 -10.96 4.73
N CYS A 335 3.98 -9.67 4.68
CA CYS A 335 3.61 -8.71 5.72
C CYS A 335 3.25 -7.35 5.12
N PRO A 336 2.07 -7.22 4.49
CA PRO A 336 1.60 -5.94 3.99
C PRO A 336 1.47 -4.94 5.15
N PRO A 337 1.67 -3.62 4.91
CA PRO A 337 1.58 -2.61 5.95
C PRO A 337 0.13 -2.41 6.42
N ASN A 338 -0.04 -1.80 7.58
CA ASN A 338 -1.36 -1.30 7.97
C ASN A 338 -1.91 -0.33 6.92
N TYR A 339 -3.23 -0.35 6.71
CA TYR A 339 -3.91 0.71 5.99
C TYR A 339 -3.64 2.08 6.63
N SER A 340 -3.54 3.11 5.82
CA SER A 340 -3.41 4.50 6.28
C SER A 340 -4.63 4.97 7.07
N VAL A 341 -4.46 6.07 7.79
CA VAL A 341 -5.58 6.74 8.46
C VAL A 341 -6.71 7.08 7.49
N TRP A 342 -6.39 7.55 6.26
CA TRP A 342 -7.41 7.89 5.28
C TRP A 342 -8.17 6.66 4.77
N GLU A 343 -7.47 5.57 4.48
CA GLU A 343 -8.11 4.32 4.05
C GLU A 343 -9.05 3.75 5.13
N LYS A 344 -8.59 3.73 6.38
CA LYS A 344 -9.43 3.30 7.51
C LYS A 344 -10.63 4.23 7.70
N TYR A 345 -10.47 5.52 7.48
CA TYR A 345 -11.58 6.49 7.54
C TYR A 345 -12.54 6.33 6.36
N PHE A 346 -12.03 6.10 5.15
CA PHE A 346 -12.82 5.82 3.97
C PHE A 346 -13.72 4.59 4.16
N MET A 347 -13.21 3.54 4.79
CA MET A 347 -13.96 2.33 5.14
C MET A 347 -14.90 2.53 6.35
N GLY A 348 -14.84 3.66 7.04
CA GLY A 348 -15.62 3.91 8.24
C GLY A 348 -15.16 3.13 9.48
N TRP A 349 -13.95 2.56 9.45
CA TRP A 349 -13.38 1.81 10.59
C TRP A 349 -12.87 2.71 11.70
N ILE A 350 -12.47 3.92 11.38
CA ILE A 350 -12.06 4.97 12.31
C ILE A 350 -12.65 6.32 11.89
N THR A 351 -12.65 7.28 12.80
CA THR A 351 -12.92 8.68 12.50
C THR A 351 -11.77 9.51 13.08
N PRO A 352 -10.97 10.22 12.25
CA PRO A 352 -9.93 11.08 12.75
C PRO A 352 -10.53 12.25 13.53
N GLU A 353 -9.82 12.76 14.52
CA GLU A 353 -10.18 14.02 15.16
C GLU A 353 -9.81 15.18 14.24
N ASN A 354 -10.69 16.18 14.11
CA ASN A 354 -10.35 17.36 13.33
C ASN A 354 -9.58 18.37 14.18
N LEU A 355 -8.44 18.82 13.67
CA LEU A 355 -7.71 19.93 14.24
C LEU A 355 -8.23 21.25 13.67
N GLY A 356 -9.01 21.97 14.48
CA GLY A 356 -9.59 23.28 14.16
C GLY A 356 -8.56 24.41 14.14
N ASP A 357 -8.90 25.55 14.75
CA ASP A 357 -8.05 26.73 14.79
C ASP A 357 -7.41 26.97 16.17
N GLU A 358 -7.62 26.07 17.12
CA GLU A 358 -7.13 26.22 18.49
C GLU A 358 -5.78 25.50 18.67
N PRO A 359 -4.80 26.13 19.34
CA PRO A 359 -3.53 25.53 19.68
C PRO A 359 -3.71 24.26 20.53
N ALA A 360 -2.88 23.25 20.29
CA ALA A 360 -2.88 22.01 21.06
C ALA A 360 -1.50 21.37 21.16
N LEU A 361 -1.23 20.73 22.28
CA LEU A 361 -0.12 19.78 22.44
C LEU A 361 -0.68 18.38 22.18
N LEU A 362 -0.14 17.67 21.22
CA LEU A 362 -0.65 16.39 20.75
C LEU A 362 0.34 15.27 21.04
N THR A 363 -0.22 14.10 21.36
CA THR A 363 0.53 12.84 21.37
C THR A 363 -0.12 11.87 20.38
N LEU A 364 0.68 11.34 19.47
CA LEU A 364 0.27 10.33 18.50
C LEU A 364 0.78 8.96 18.94
N TYR A 365 -0.14 8.01 19.01
CA TYR A 365 0.15 6.62 19.29
C TYR A 365 0.19 5.80 18.01
N PRO A 366 1.06 4.77 17.92
CA PRO A 366 1.25 4.02 16.68
C PRO A 366 0.00 3.30 16.18
N ASN A 367 -0.15 3.26 14.85
CA ASN A 367 -1.14 2.43 14.17
C ASN A 367 -0.97 0.95 14.57
N GLY A 368 -2.08 0.24 14.78
CA GLY A 368 -2.08 -1.13 15.26
C GLY A 368 -1.98 -1.30 16.77
N THR A 369 -2.09 -0.21 17.56
CA THR A 369 -2.20 -0.24 19.02
C THR A 369 -3.60 0.13 19.49
N GLU A 370 -3.98 -0.25 20.71
CA GLU A 370 -5.27 0.13 21.31
C GLU A 370 -5.43 1.64 21.49
N GLN A 371 -4.32 2.37 21.60
CA GLN A 371 -4.29 3.82 21.81
C GLN A 371 -4.23 4.60 20.51
N TYR A 372 -4.18 3.93 19.35
CA TYR A 372 -4.07 4.57 18.03
C TYR A 372 -5.05 5.72 17.88
N ASN A 373 -4.51 6.89 17.61
CA ASN A 373 -5.25 8.12 17.37
C ASN A 373 -4.72 8.84 16.14
N THR A 374 -5.57 9.62 15.52
CA THR A 374 -5.27 10.27 14.25
C THR A 374 -5.99 11.60 14.14
N TYR A 375 -5.42 12.49 13.33
CA TYR A 375 -6.00 13.81 13.15
C TYR A 375 -6.16 14.16 11.66
N GLN A 376 -7.20 14.95 11.36
CA GLN A 376 -7.38 15.60 10.07
C GLN A 376 -7.09 17.09 10.19
N ILE A 377 -6.37 17.64 9.21
CA ILE A 377 -6.09 19.08 9.07
C ILE A 377 -6.52 19.49 7.67
N ASN A 378 -7.30 20.58 7.58
CA ASN A 378 -7.70 21.16 6.30
C ASN A 378 -7.90 22.68 6.41
N GLU A 379 -8.10 23.33 5.28
CA GLU A 379 -8.32 24.77 5.23
C GLU A 379 -9.63 25.18 5.92
N ALA A 380 -10.68 24.37 5.80
CA ALA A 380 -12.00 24.64 6.36
C ALA A 380 -12.04 24.64 7.90
N GLY A 381 -11.10 23.94 8.57
CA GLY A 381 -11.09 23.82 10.03
C GLY A 381 -12.21 22.93 10.60
N GLU A 382 -12.91 22.20 9.75
CA GLU A 382 -14.00 21.29 10.10
C GLU A 382 -13.72 19.89 9.60
N LEU A 383 -14.20 18.88 10.32
CA LEU A 383 -14.06 17.49 9.90
C LEU A 383 -14.77 17.28 8.53
N GLN A 384 -13.98 16.92 7.53
CA GLN A 384 -14.46 16.52 6.21
C GLN A 384 -14.51 15.00 6.12
N THR A 385 -15.54 14.46 5.46
CA THR A 385 -15.59 13.01 5.19
C THR A 385 -14.44 12.57 4.29
N ALA A 386 -14.06 11.30 4.33
CA ALA A 386 -13.00 10.77 3.49
C ALA A 386 -13.24 10.99 1.97
N THR A 387 -14.51 11.11 1.58
CA THR A 387 -14.95 11.33 0.18
C THR A 387 -15.36 12.77 -0.11
N THR A 388 -15.07 13.72 0.77
CA THR A 388 -15.24 15.14 0.46
C THR A 388 -14.18 15.55 -0.54
N GLU A 389 -14.61 16.08 -1.70
CA GLU A 389 -13.67 16.54 -2.73
C GLU A 389 -12.80 17.69 -2.24
N GLY A 390 -11.52 17.64 -2.60
CA GLY A 390 -10.52 18.63 -2.26
C GLY A 390 -9.44 18.10 -1.30
N LEU A 391 -8.59 19.05 -0.89
CA LEU A 391 -7.35 18.76 -0.19
C LEU A 391 -7.56 18.66 1.33
N ASN A 392 -7.22 17.50 1.87
CA ASN A 392 -7.13 17.24 3.29
C ASN A 392 -5.76 16.65 3.64
N TYR A 393 -5.30 16.90 4.86
CA TYR A 393 -4.13 16.24 5.43
C TYR A 393 -4.54 15.37 6.60
N TYR A 394 -3.90 14.21 6.72
CA TYR A 394 -4.13 13.29 7.83
C TYR A 394 -2.81 12.95 8.49
N ILE A 395 -2.80 12.91 9.82
CA ILE A 395 -1.60 12.61 10.60
C ILE A 395 -1.79 11.33 11.39
N GLU A 396 -0.77 10.49 11.33
CA GLU A 396 -0.69 9.26 12.12
C GLU A 396 0.74 8.95 12.55
N CYS A 397 0.89 8.15 13.59
CA CYS A 397 2.17 7.55 13.95
C CYS A 397 2.26 6.12 13.42
N ARG A 398 3.40 5.75 12.84
CA ARG A 398 3.70 4.38 12.38
C ARG A 398 4.94 3.86 13.10
N LYS A 399 4.89 2.59 13.51
CA LYS A 399 6.01 1.89 14.16
C LYS A 399 6.28 0.57 13.46
N LYS A 400 7.55 0.24 13.29
CA LYS A 400 7.99 -1.06 12.73
C LYS A 400 7.67 -2.20 13.68
N ASN A 401 6.39 -2.57 13.78
CA ASN A 401 5.85 -3.63 14.61
C ASN A 401 4.61 -4.24 13.95
N GLY A 402 4.29 -5.49 14.24
CA GLY A 402 3.12 -6.18 13.68
C GLY A 402 3.11 -6.12 12.16
N TRP A 403 2.01 -5.67 11.57
CA TRP A 403 1.87 -5.51 10.11
C TRP A 403 2.87 -4.48 9.54
N ASP A 404 3.31 -3.51 10.33
CA ASP A 404 4.27 -2.48 9.93
C ASP A 404 5.75 -2.87 10.09
N SER A 405 6.05 -4.12 10.46
CA SER A 405 7.42 -4.59 10.75
C SER A 405 8.43 -4.32 9.63
N TYR A 406 7.97 -4.29 8.38
CA TYR A 406 8.82 -4.11 7.20
C TYR A 406 8.74 -2.71 6.59
N LEU A 407 8.10 -1.75 7.25
CA LEU A 407 8.14 -0.36 6.81
C LEU A 407 9.57 0.18 6.74
N PRO A 408 9.84 1.17 5.88
CA PRO A 408 11.17 1.78 5.77
C PRO A 408 11.67 2.38 7.08
N ALA A 409 10.78 3.03 7.86
CA ALA A 409 11.11 3.70 9.11
C ALA A 409 9.94 3.67 10.11
N SER A 410 10.17 4.14 11.35
CA SER A 410 9.12 4.48 12.33
C SER A 410 9.06 6.00 12.49
N GLY A 411 7.87 6.56 12.73
CA GLY A 411 7.67 7.98 12.99
C GLY A 411 6.29 8.47 12.56
N MET A 412 6.11 9.78 12.51
CA MET A 412 4.87 10.39 12.07
C MET A 412 4.81 10.48 10.55
N LEU A 413 3.67 10.11 9.99
CA LEU A 413 3.30 10.37 8.60
C LEU A 413 2.30 11.51 8.51
N ILE A 414 2.46 12.32 7.48
CA ILE A 414 1.49 13.32 7.06
C ILE A 414 1.03 12.90 5.66
N TRP A 415 -0.20 12.41 5.57
CA TRP A 415 -0.83 12.06 4.30
C TRP A 415 -1.45 13.29 3.66
N LYS A 416 -1.11 13.56 2.42
CA LYS A 416 -1.79 14.52 1.56
C LYS A 416 -2.82 13.77 0.72
N VAL A 417 -4.09 14.10 0.88
CA VAL A 417 -5.19 13.51 0.11
C VAL A 417 -6.02 14.63 -0.52
N ASP A 418 -5.93 14.77 -1.83
CA ASP A 418 -6.74 15.64 -2.65
C ASP A 418 -7.80 14.79 -3.36
N TYR A 419 -8.83 14.38 -2.59
CA TYR A 419 -9.85 13.45 -3.09
C TYR A 419 -10.60 14.05 -4.28
N ASN A 420 -10.77 13.24 -5.31
CA ASN A 420 -11.57 13.56 -6.48
C ASN A 420 -12.26 12.30 -6.98
N LEU A 421 -13.58 12.33 -7.04
CA LEU A 421 -14.40 11.17 -7.37
C LEU A 421 -14.00 10.52 -8.70
N ASP A 422 -13.81 11.32 -9.74
CA ASP A 422 -13.45 10.81 -11.07
C ASP A 422 -12.06 10.17 -11.07
N ALA A 423 -11.07 10.82 -10.44
CA ALA A 423 -9.71 10.28 -10.36
C ALA A 423 -9.67 8.93 -9.64
N TRP A 424 -10.46 8.77 -8.56
CA TRP A 424 -10.57 7.47 -7.88
C TRP A 424 -11.32 6.46 -8.74
N ALA A 425 -12.47 6.85 -9.33
CA ALA A 425 -13.29 5.98 -10.18
C ALA A 425 -12.54 5.46 -11.41
N TYR A 426 -11.64 6.26 -11.96
CA TYR A 426 -10.85 5.87 -13.12
C TYR A 426 -9.48 5.32 -12.77
N ASN A 427 -9.19 5.02 -11.51
CA ASN A 427 -7.88 4.54 -11.04
C ASN A 427 -6.73 5.49 -11.39
N GLU A 428 -6.93 6.79 -11.19
CA GLU A 428 -5.97 7.84 -11.61
C GLU A 428 -5.59 8.83 -10.48
N PRO A 429 -5.60 8.46 -9.17
CA PRO A 429 -5.34 9.44 -8.13
C PRO A 429 -3.93 10.07 -8.24
N ASN A 430 -2.94 9.31 -8.74
CA ASN A 430 -1.54 9.74 -8.79
C ASN A 430 -0.95 9.82 -10.20
N THR A 431 -1.77 10.09 -11.20
CA THR A 431 -1.35 10.15 -12.62
C THR A 431 -0.98 11.54 -13.12
N THR A 432 -1.25 12.59 -12.35
CA THR A 432 -0.91 13.96 -12.71
C THR A 432 0.55 14.26 -12.36
N GLU A 433 1.37 14.54 -13.36
CA GLU A 433 2.79 14.84 -13.20
C GLU A 433 3.04 15.97 -12.19
N ASN A 434 3.95 15.75 -11.25
CA ASN A 434 4.34 16.65 -10.16
C ASN A 434 3.19 17.08 -9.22
N ASN A 435 2.02 16.44 -9.29
CA ASN A 435 0.90 16.72 -8.41
C ASN A 435 0.12 15.44 -8.04
N PRO A 436 0.72 14.50 -7.31
CA PRO A 436 0.02 13.34 -6.81
C PRO A 436 -1.09 13.78 -5.84
N ARG A 437 -2.27 13.15 -5.98
CA ARG A 437 -3.43 13.44 -5.13
C ARG A 437 -3.40 12.68 -3.81
N TYR A 438 -2.74 11.53 -3.79
CA TYR A 438 -2.58 10.69 -2.61
C TYR A 438 -1.11 10.39 -2.38
N THR A 439 -0.49 11.03 -1.39
CA THR A 439 0.95 10.93 -1.16
C THR A 439 1.33 11.33 0.27
N LEU A 440 2.62 11.25 0.58
CA LEU A 440 3.18 11.68 1.85
C LEU A 440 3.79 13.09 1.75
N VAL A 441 3.58 13.89 2.79
CA VAL A 441 4.37 15.10 3.01
C VAL A 441 5.65 14.70 3.75
N ILE A 442 6.77 14.82 3.08
CA ILE A 442 8.08 14.41 3.59
C ILE A 442 8.88 15.59 4.13
N PRO A 443 9.74 15.39 5.14
CA PRO A 443 10.64 16.42 5.62
C PRO A 443 11.54 16.98 4.51
N SER A 444 11.82 18.27 4.52
CA SER A 444 12.69 18.90 3.52
C SER A 444 14.11 18.33 3.58
N GLY A 445 14.73 18.12 2.41
CA GLY A 445 16.05 17.49 2.31
C GLY A 445 16.03 15.95 2.34
N THR A 446 14.86 15.34 2.49
CA THR A 446 14.70 13.90 2.34
C THR A 446 15.15 13.46 0.94
N GLN A 447 16.06 12.52 0.90
CA GLN A 447 16.42 11.87 -0.35
C GLN A 447 15.37 10.82 -0.69
N ILE A 448 14.68 11.02 -1.81
CA ILE A 448 13.85 9.98 -2.40
C ILE A 448 14.82 8.96 -3.00
N GLY A 449 14.77 7.74 -2.49
CA GLY A 449 15.61 6.65 -2.98
C GLY A 449 15.34 6.34 -4.46
N LYS A 450 16.23 5.59 -5.09
CA LYS A 450 16.17 5.23 -6.52
C LYS A 450 14.83 4.60 -6.96
N TYR A 451 14.01 4.16 -6.03
CA TYR A 451 12.73 3.49 -6.27
C TYR A 451 11.53 4.24 -5.64
N GLY A 452 11.65 5.56 -5.46
CA GLY A 452 10.60 6.34 -4.79
C GLY A 452 10.52 6.10 -3.29
N ASN A 453 11.45 5.32 -2.72
CA ASN A 453 11.42 4.92 -1.32
C ASN A 453 11.58 6.13 -0.42
N VAL A 454 10.54 6.47 0.29
CA VAL A 454 10.57 7.45 1.37
C VAL A 454 11.03 6.73 2.61
N LYS A 455 12.32 6.89 2.95
CA LYS A 455 12.88 6.31 4.18
C LYS A 455 12.77 7.23 5.39
N ASN A 456 12.52 8.51 5.14
CA ASN A 456 12.57 9.54 6.17
C ASN A 456 11.16 10.04 6.44
N VAL A 457 10.76 9.94 7.67
CA VAL A 457 9.47 10.38 8.21
C VAL A 457 9.72 11.41 9.30
N TRP A 458 8.67 12.06 9.81
CA TRP A 458 8.80 13.05 10.86
C TRP A 458 9.00 12.44 12.25
N PRO A 459 9.88 13.02 13.09
CA PRO A 459 10.89 14.02 12.73
C PRO A 459 12.04 13.38 11.94
N TYR A 460 12.77 14.18 11.15
CA TYR A 460 13.95 13.72 10.43
C TYR A 460 15.10 14.71 10.55
N ASN A 461 16.19 14.33 11.18
CA ASN A 461 17.29 15.21 11.56
C ASN A 461 16.73 16.46 12.30
N THR A 462 17.17 17.65 11.93
CA THR A 462 16.66 18.91 12.47
C THR A 462 15.29 19.33 11.92
N LYS A 463 14.65 18.49 11.07
CA LYS A 463 13.34 18.77 10.48
C LYS A 463 12.25 18.22 11.37
N ASN A 464 11.80 19.05 12.28
CA ASN A 464 10.75 18.75 13.25
C ASN A 464 9.55 19.72 13.16
N GLU A 465 9.43 20.42 12.03
CA GLU A 465 8.34 21.35 11.76
C GLU A 465 7.78 21.16 10.35
N TRP A 466 6.47 21.24 10.25
CA TRP A 466 5.74 21.33 8.99
C TRP A 466 4.93 22.63 8.96
N GLU A 467 5.03 23.39 7.88
CA GLU A 467 4.36 24.70 7.73
C GLU A 467 2.83 24.61 7.82
N GLY A 468 2.28 23.39 7.59
CA GLY A 468 0.84 23.16 7.62
C GLY A 468 0.10 23.73 6.42
N VAL A 469 -1.19 23.92 6.61
CA VAL A 469 -2.11 24.54 5.66
C VAL A 469 -2.89 25.66 6.35
N ALA A 470 -3.15 26.77 5.67
CA ALA A 470 -3.95 27.90 6.18
C ALA A 470 -3.53 28.42 7.58
N GLY A 471 -2.23 28.47 7.85
CA GLY A 471 -1.70 28.93 9.13
C GLY A 471 -1.80 27.92 10.27
N LYS A 472 -1.91 26.63 9.96
CA LYS A 472 -2.00 25.52 10.93
C LYS A 472 -0.73 24.65 10.91
N PRO A 473 0.40 25.15 11.42
CA PRO A 473 1.67 24.42 11.42
C PRO A 473 1.68 23.31 12.47
N LEU A 474 2.52 22.30 12.23
CA LEU A 474 3.00 21.35 13.25
C LEU A 474 4.42 21.72 13.61
N LYS A 475 4.71 21.86 14.90
CA LYS A 475 6.02 22.25 15.42
C LYS A 475 6.48 21.28 16.51
N ASP A 476 7.74 21.34 16.86
CA ASP A 476 8.34 20.57 17.93
C ASP A 476 8.02 19.08 17.85
N ILE A 477 7.99 18.57 16.62
CA ILE A 477 7.71 17.14 16.39
C ILE A 477 8.86 16.34 16.97
N THR A 478 8.58 15.59 18.03
CA THR A 478 9.59 14.78 18.71
C THR A 478 9.10 13.35 18.88
N ARG A 479 10.05 12.42 18.94
CA ARG A 479 9.78 11.02 19.23
C ARG A 479 10.06 10.75 20.71
N ASP A 480 9.09 10.14 21.38
CA ASP A 480 9.21 9.65 22.75
C ASP A 480 8.94 8.14 22.72
N GLU A 481 9.99 7.33 22.84
CA GLU A 481 9.95 5.88 22.62
C GLU A 481 9.28 5.53 21.28
N ASP A 482 8.01 5.17 21.36
CA ASP A 482 7.20 4.72 20.23
C ASP A 482 6.18 5.77 19.76
N ASN A 483 6.00 6.80 20.54
CA ASN A 483 5.00 7.84 20.33
C ASN A 483 5.62 9.07 19.69
N ILE A 484 4.77 9.92 19.12
CA ILE A 484 5.17 11.23 18.62
C ILE A 484 4.45 12.28 19.45
N THR A 485 5.20 13.27 19.94
CA THR A 485 4.61 14.49 20.51
C THR A 485 4.87 15.66 19.60
N LEU A 486 3.95 16.61 19.56
CA LEU A 486 4.06 17.80 18.72
C LEU A 486 3.17 18.93 19.20
N THR A 487 3.51 20.15 18.84
CA THR A 487 2.70 21.36 19.00
C THR A 487 1.92 21.65 17.72
N TYR A 488 0.61 21.71 17.80
CA TYR A 488 -0.27 22.17 16.73
C TYR A 488 -0.66 23.62 16.99
N ILE A 489 -0.39 24.51 16.06
CA ILE A 489 -0.55 25.96 16.18
C ILE A 489 0.04 26.49 17.49
N GLU A 490 1.19 27.10 17.43
CA GLU A 490 1.82 27.65 18.62
C GLU A 490 0.90 28.68 19.32
N ASP A 491 0.55 28.44 20.59
CA ASP A 491 -0.17 29.45 21.39
C ASP A 491 0.75 30.65 21.64
N PRO A 492 0.45 31.82 21.09
CA PRO A 492 1.28 33.01 21.30
C PRO A 492 1.32 33.44 22.78
N ASN A 493 0.40 32.98 23.59
CA ASN A 493 0.31 33.28 25.02
C ASN A 493 0.71 32.11 25.91
N GLY A 494 0.92 30.95 25.33
CA GLY A 494 1.32 29.74 26.05
C GLY A 494 2.76 29.79 26.57
N PRO A 495 3.16 28.88 27.48
CA PRO A 495 4.54 28.81 27.97
C PRO A 495 5.50 28.44 26.84
N LEU A 496 6.75 28.86 26.97
CA LEU A 496 7.85 28.33 26.15
C LEU A 496 8.23 26.95 26.70
N VAL A 497 8.48 26.01 25.80
CA VAL A 497 8.87 24.65 26.18
C VAL A 497 10.34 24.41 25.81
N VAL A 498 11.09 23.89 26.77
CA VAL A 498 12.44 23.38 26.54
C VAL A 498 12.40 21.86 26.65
N THR A 499 12.89 21.17 25.62
CA THR A 499 12.93 19.72 25.54
C THR A 499 14.38 19.23 25.58
N TRP A 500 14.65 18.22 26.38
CA TRP A 500 15.97 17.57 26.50
C TRP A 500 15.88 16.16 25.95
N ILE A 501 16.77 15.83 24.99
CA ILE A 501 16.77 14.55 24.29
C ILE A 501 18.11 13.84 24.53
N VAL A 502 18.03 12.53 24.81
CA VAL A 502 19.18 11.62 24.94
C VAL A 502 18.91 10.41 24.06
N ASP A 503 19.85 10.08 23.18
CA ASP A 503 19.76 8.93 22.26
C ASP A 503 18.46 8.90 21.43
N GLY A 504 17.94 10.10 21.09
CA GLY A 504 16.71 10.26 20.31
C GLY A 504 15.42 10.17 21.15
N GLU A 505 15.52 10.01 22.46
CA GLU A 505 14.37 9.94 23.38
C GLU A 505 14.29 11.21 24.27
N VAL A 506 13.06 11.63 24.58
CA VAL A 506 12.83 12.78 25.48
C VAL A 506 13.21 12.39 26.90
N LEU A 507 14.24 13.04 27.44
CA LEU A 507 14.65 12.88 28.82
C LEU A 507 13.76 13.66 29.78
N GLU A 508 13.49 14.93 29.43
CA GLU A 508 12.72 15.87 30.26
C GLU A 508 12.18 17.02 29.39
N THR A 509 11.02 17.57 29.78
CA THR A 509 10.50 18.84 29.26
C THR A 509 10.26 19.81 30.41
N ALA A 510 10.50 21.09 30.17
CA ALA A 510 10.25 22.15 31.14
C ALA A 510 9.54 23.34 30.48
N GLU A 511 8.55 23.92 31.16
CA GLU A 511 7.81 25.08 30.71
C GLU A 511 8.36 26.36 31.32
N TYR A 512 8.44 27.44 30.53
CA TYR A 512 8.95 28.73 30.92
C TYR A 512 7.99 29.85 30.52
N ALA A 513 7.94 30.91 31.30
CA ALA A 513 7.13 32.08 30.97
C ALA A 513 7.68 32.79 29.72
N ARG A 514 6.81 33.12 28.77
CA ARG A 514 7.16 33.76 27.49
C ARG A 514 7.76 35.16 27.62
N ASN A 515 7.69 35.75 28.81
CA ASN A 515 8.23 37.11 29.07
C ASN A 515 9.78 37.15 29.12
N GLY A 516 10.47 36.01 28.93
CA GLY A 516 11.92 35.92 28.99
C GLY A 516 12.51 36.24 30.38
N SER A 517 11.72 36.10 31.44
CA SER A 517 12.17 36.40 32.81
C SER A 517 12.89 35.25 33.49
N GLU A 518 12.66 34.02 33.05
CA GLU A 518 13.16 32.80 33.66
C GLU A 518 14.47 32.32 33.02
N ASP A 519 15.42 31.92 33.86
CA ASP A 519 16.67 31.34 33.43
C ASP A 519 16.45 29.86 33.09
N LEU A 520 17.15 29.40 32.04
CA LEU A 520 17.17 28.00 31.65
C LEU A 520 17.68 27.14 32.81
N VAL A 521 16.93 26.10 33.13
CA VAL A 521 17.32 25.09 34.11
C VAL A 521 17.67 23.79 33.38
N LEU A 522 18.85 23.25 33.66
CA LEU A 522 19.27 21.97 33.12
C LEU A 522 18.35 20.84 33.62
N PRO A 523 18.19 19.77 32.84
CA PRO A 523 17.29 18.67 33.21
C PRO A 523 17.69 18.05 34.54
N THR A 524 16.69 17.77 35.37
CA THR A 524 16.90 17.13 36.65
C THR A 524 16.91 15.61 36.56
N ALA A 525 16.31 15.08 35.49
CA ALA A 525 16.34 13.66 35.17
C ALA A 525 17.79 13.23 34.86
N LYS A 526 18.17 12.10 35.44
CA LYS A 526 19.51 11.54 35.24
C LYS A 526 19.44 10.42 34.22
N PHE A 527 20.36 10.44 33.28
CA PHE A 527 20.63 9.31 32.39
C PHE A 527 22.05 8.79 32.67
N THR A 528 22.28 7.55 32.32
CA THR A 528 23.61 6.93 32.40
C THR A 528 24.03 6.58 30.97
N PRO A 529 25.11 7.18 30.45
CA PRO A 529 25.66 6.77 29.17
C PRO A 529 25.97 5.27 29.16
N CYS A 530 25.94 4.66 27.99
CA CYS A 530 26.35 3.25 27.83
C CYS A 530 27.78 3.00 28.30
N ASP A 531 28.11 1.76 28.66
CA ASP A 531 29.48 1.36 29.01
C ASP A 531 30.47 1.83 27.94
N ASP A 532 31.58 2.44 28.37
CA ASP A 532 32.63 3.05 27.55
C ASP A 532 32.25 4.37 26.85
N THR A 533 31.18 5.07 27.23
CA THR A 533 30.83 6.39 26.72
C THR A 533 30.76 7.44 27.84
N GLU A 534 30.97 8.71 27.48
CA GLU A 534 30.97 9.86 28.40
C GLU A 534 30.00 10.93 27.89
N PHE A 535 29.19 11.48 28.78
CA PHE A 535 28.37 12.66 28.47
C PHE A 535 29.26 13.91 28.43
N ILE A 536 29.24 14.59 27.27
CA ILE A 536 30.08 15.77 27.01
C ILE A 536 29.31 17.07 27.28
N GLY A 537 28.04 17.13 26.93
CA GLY A 537 27.24 18.33 27.05
C GLY A 537 25.96 18.28 26.22
N TRP A 538 25.33 19.45 26.08
CA TRP A 538 24.10 19.62 25.33
C TRP A 538 24.34 20.51 24.10
N THR A 539 23.63 20.25 23.00
CA THR A 539 23.59 21.10 21.81
C THR A 539 22.16 21.32 21.37
N ALA A 540 21.85 22.54 20.88
CA ALA A 540 20.58 22.83 20.21
C ALA A 540 20.60 22.44 18.70
N GLU A 541 21.74 22.01 18.18
CA GLU A 541 21.94 21.65 16.78
C GLU A 541 22.16 20.14 16.64
N GLU A 542 21.18 19.42 16.14
CA GLU A 542 21.25 17.97 15.93
C GLU A 542 22.36 17.58 14.92
N GLU A 543 22.71 18.47 13.99
CA GLU A 543 23.79 18.23 13.00
C GLU A 543 25.19 18.03 13.63
N TRP A 544 25.38 18.43 14.89
CA TRP A 544 26.63 18.28 15.61
C TRP A 544 26.76 16.95 16.36
N LEU A 545 25.79 16.05 16.20
CA LEU A 545 25.88 14.69 16.75
C LEU A 545 26.90 13.79 16.02
N ASP A 546 27.54 14.27 14.93
CA ASP A 546 28.69 13.58 14.30
C ASP A 546 29.98 13.83 15.10
N ILE A 547 30.13 13.05 16.12
CA ILE A 547 31.01 13.18 17.29
C ILE A 547 32.50 13.14 16.94
N PHE A 548 32.89 12.62 15.79
CA PHE A 548 34.31 12.39 15.46
C PHE A 548 35.05 13.65 14.96
N ASN A 549 34.32 14.71 14.64
CA ASN A 549 34.90 15.93 14.04
C ASN A 549 34.56 17.24 14.80
N THR A 550 33.86 17.19 15.92
CA THR A 550 33.41 18.41 16.61
C THR A 550 34.43 18.83 17.67
N PRO A 551 34.98 20.07 17.59
CA PRO A 551 35.92 20.56 18.61
C PRO A 551 35.28 20.68 20.00
N GLU A 552 36.01 20.28 21.03
CA GLU A 552 35.54 20.30 22.44
C GLU A 552 35.16 21.71 22.94
N ASP A 553 35.67 22.77 22.35
CA ASP A 553 35.40 24.17 22.70
C ASP A 553 34.03 24.70 22.18
N LEU A 554 33.31 23.90 21.39
CA LEU A 554 31.96 24.22 20.94
C LEU A 554 30.85 23.71 21.90
N PHE A 555 31.21 22.93 22.92
CA PHE A 555 30.27 22.41 23.88
C PHE A 555 30.27 23.25 25.14
N THR A 556 29.27 24.10 25.27
CA THR A 556 29.03 24.85 26.50
C THR A 556 27.72 24.39 27.13
N GLU A 557 27.71 24.36 28.45
CA GLU A 557 26.47 24.13 29.17
C GLU A 557 25.47 25.24 28.79
N PRO A 558 24.26 24.90 28.24
CA PRO A 558 23.31 25.92 27.84
C PRO A 558 22.86 26.75 29.04
N GLU A 559 22.94 28.05 28.90
CA GLU A 559 22.59 29.02 29.96
C GLU A 559 21.88 30.24 29.39
N GLY A 560 21.23 31.01 30.24
CA GLY A 560 20.60 32.29 29.89
C GLY A 560 19.08 32.24 30.03
N LYS A 561 18.44 33.27 29.43
CA LYS A 561 16.97 33.40 29.47
C LYS A 561 16.31 32.57 28.37
N VAL A 562 15.24 31.86 28.72
CA VAL A 562 14.44 31.19 27.73
C VAL A 562 13.54 32.21 27.03
N THR A 563 13.78 32.40 25.75
CA THR A 563 13.07 33.39 24.90
C THR A 563 12.32 32.74 23.72
N GLN A 564 12.51 31.48 23.51
CA GLN A 564 11.85 30.68 22.46
C GLN A 564 11.77 29.22 22.88
N HIS A 565 10.97 28.43 22.19
CA HIS A 565 11.03 26.97 22.31
C HIS A 565 12.40 26.50 21.84
N VAL A 566 12.98 25.52 22.53
CA VAL A 566 14.28 24.95 22.16
C VAL A 566 14.35 23.48 22.54
N THR A 567 14.95 22.70 21.66
CA THR A 567 15.29 21.30 21.93
C THR A 567 16.80 21.17 22.07
N TYR A 568 17.24 20.56 23.17
CA TYR A 568 18.64 20.25 23.40
C TYR A 568 18.88 18.74 23.29
N TYR A 569 19.94 18.38 22.60
CA TYR A 569 20.36 17.01 22.38
C TYR A 569 21.61 16.71 23.22
N ALA A 570 21.62 15.58 23.89
CA ALA A 570 22.79 15.12 24.62
C ALA A 570 23.90 14.68 23.66
N ILE A 571 25.12 15.12 23.93
CA ILE A 571 26.30 14.66 23.22
C ILE A 571 27.01 13.63 24.10
N ILE A 572 27.05 12.39 23.59
CA ILE A 572 27.66 11.24 24.27
C ILE A 572 28.81 10.74 23.40
N ARG A 573 30.02 10.57 23.99
CA ARG A 573 31.24 10.22 23.27
C ARG A 573 31.84 8.92 23.79
#